data_ed1c781080d4bc11b8a1c25e0d2382a2
#
_entry.id   ed1c781080d4bc11b8a1c25e0d2382a2
#
_cell.length_a   1.000
_cell.length_b   1.000
_cell.length_c   1.000
_cell.angle_alpha   90.00
_cell.angle_beta   90.00
_cell.angle_gamma   90.00
#
_symmetry.space_group_name_H-M   'P 1'
#
loop_
_entity.id
_entity.type
_entity.pdbx_description
1 polymer ?
#
loop_
_entity_poly.entity_id
_entity_poly.type
_entity_poly.pdbx_seq_one_letter_code
_entity_poly.pdbx_strand_id
1 'polypeptide(L)'
;TGANYNDYNTDYFGVDYGVGWLNNVNMAVKIGTERAANPEYPYENNLLQMSRIWRAYVISELADNFGPVPPANAFDGIVEYKSIEDIYDFIISELKDAAGKIDVNADMSAITSEKTDAFYDGDASKWIKYANSLRLRYAMRLSAVDQAKAKAAFEDAASTNNFITTQDEIAQVQEKGGWTDLDGVMSRPWNAQPISVTINNMMIGLGGIDFQVPAAIKEDVVLKDARNYLGLRLEKHLPVSTNDPAAGYFFDALPSKIDPRATKLFHIPGYDDGTVYFSNIGLADKARLADPATGNVEDNNKTYLELNVKYTWNTWVAGKWDKYSALTSELTGASKTYPSLSKIYRESTNKRVWFGPWETEFLLAEAALYGWNVSGSAKSHYEAGIAASFEYHGVSEFLNDYLSSTEYNRVGTSVAFDHTAEAKSYTAEYVDGYTGEKKTTTYTYPKNSIYKN
;
A
#
# COMPACT_ATOMS: atom_id res chain seq x y z
N THR A 1 3.92 17.55 -6.22
CA THR A 1 5.08 17.37 -7.09
C THR A 1 4.76 18.09 -8.39
N GLY A 2 5.41 19.21 -8.64
CA GLY A 2 5.33 19.87 -9.93
C GLY A 2 5.75 18.90 -11.03
N ALA A 3 5.25 19.08 -12.24
CA ALA A 3 5.51 18.26 -13.42
C ALA A 3 6.99 18.28 -13.86
N ASN A 4 7.91 18.09 -12.94
CA ASN A 4 9.32 17.92 -13.27
C ASN A 4 9.54 16.43 -13.50
N TYR A 5 9.67 16.06 -14.76
CA TYR A 5 10.31 14.81 -15.14
C TYR A 5 11.72 14.86 -14.55
N ASN A 6 11.99 13.97 -13.63
CA ASN A 6 13.36 13.74 -13.17
C ASN A 6 13.91 12.47 -13.82
N ASP A 7 15.20 12.28 -13.73
CA ASP A 7 15.89 11.16 -14.36
C ASP A 7 15.29 9.80 -13.90
N TYR A 8 14.84 9.70 -12.63
CA TYR A 8 14.22 8.48 -12.12
C TYR A 8 12.92 8.10 -12.83
N ASN A 9 12.06 9.06 -13.19
CA ASN A 9 10.85 8.76 -13.96
C ASN A 9 11.18 8.33 -15.39
N THR A 10 12.20 8.94 -15.97
CA THR A 10 12.70 8.56 -17.30
C THR A 10 13.32 7.16 -17.27
N ASP A 11 14.08 6.85 -16.24
CA ASP A 11 14.69 5.54 -16.05
C ASP A 11 13.61 4.47 -15.80
N TYR A 12 12.61 4.78 -14.98
CA TYR A 12 11.51 3.86 -14.73
C TYR A 12 10.78 3.46 -16.01
N PHE A 13 10.48 4.42 -16.89
CA PHE A 13 9.87 4.13 -18.18
C PHE A 13 10.86 3.48 -19.16
N GLY A 14 12.05 4.05 -19.31
CA GLY A 14 13.00 3.68 -20.36
C GLY A 14 13.83 2.45 -20.01
N VAL A 15 14.34 2.35 -18.80
CA VAL A 15 15.30 1.31 -18.40
C VAL A 15 14.60 0.15 -17.68
N ASP A 16 13.83 0.45 -16.65
CA ASP A 16 13.28 -0.59 -15.78
C ASP A 16 12.10 -1.32 -16.45
N TYR A 17 11.03 -0.62 -16.78
CA TYR A 17 9.84 -1.25 -17.38
C TYR A 17 9.86 -1.31 -18.91
N GLY A 18 10.26 -0.22 -19.57
CA GLY A 18 10.21 -0.17 -21.03
C GLY A 18 11.29 -1.02 -21.66
N VAL A 19 12.55 -0.69 -21.43
CA VAL A 19 13.68 -1.36 -22.07
C VAL A 19 14.08 -2.62 -21.33
N GLY A 20 14.13 -2.59 -20.01
CA GLY A 20 14.56 -3.73 -19.20
C GLY A 20 13.51 -4.85 -19.17
N TRP A 21 12.40 -4.61 -18.54
CA TRP A 21 11.42 -5.67 -18.27
C TRP A 21 10.58 -6.04 -19.48
N LEU A 22 10.04 -5.07 -20.22
CA LEU A 22 9.20 -5.35 -21.38
C LEU A 22 9.98 -6.03 -22.52
N ASN A 23 11.20 -5.56 -22.79
CA ASN A 23 12.04 -6.20 -23.82
C ASN A 23 12.43 -7.63 -23.43
N ASN A 24 12.81 -7.84 -22.16
CA ASN A 24 13.18 -9.17 -21.70
C ASN A 24 12.00 -10.15 -21.76
N VAL A 25 10.81 -9.73 -21.32
CA VAL A 25 9.64 -10.61 -21.36
C VAL A 25 9.13 -10.83 -22.78
N ASN A 26 9.21 -9.84 -23.67
CA ASN A 26 8.89 -10.01 -25.09
C ASN A 26 9.88 -10.98 -25.75
N MET A 27 11.17 -10.92 -25.41
CA MET A 27 12.15 -11.90 -25.89
C MET A 27 11.84 -13.29 -25.37
N ALA A 28 11.48 -13.43 -24.09
CA ALA A 28 11.08 -14.73 -23.53
C ALA A 28 9.86 -15.30 -24.24
N VAL A 29 8.84 -14.49 -24.56
CA VAL A 29 7.67 -14.92 -25.33
C VAL A 29 8.05 -15.31 -26.75
N LYS A 30 8.94 -14.56 -27.42
CA LYS A 30 9.41 -14.88 -28.78
C LYS A 30 10.12 -16.23 -28.79
N ILE A 31 11.13 -16.41 -27.94
CA ILE A 31 11.88 -17.67 -27.85
C ILE A 31 10.95 -18.82 -27.44
N GLY A 32 10.09 -18.60 -26.45
CA GLY A 32 9.12 -19.59 -26.01
C GLY A 32 8.16 -20.02 -27.09
N THR A 33 7.73 -19.10 -27.97
CA THR A 33 6.88 -19.42 -29.12
C THR A 33 7.60 -20.30 -30.15
N GLU A 34 8.86 -20.00 -30.42
CA GLU A 34 9.69 -20.81 -31.34
C GLU A 34 9.92 -22.24 -30.78
N ARG A 35 10.20 -22.35 -29.48
CA ARG A 35 10.41 -23.63 -28.79
C ARG A 35 9.13 -24.43 -28.64
N ALA A 36 8.02 -23.84 -28.27
CA ALA A 36 6.74 -24.51 -28.12
C ALA A 36 6.21 -25.09 -29.44
N ALA A 37 6.65 -24.57 -30.61
CA ALA A 37 6.32 -25.14 -31.89
C ALA A 37 6.99 -26.50 -32.17
N ASN A 38 8.18 -26.73 -31.57
CA ASN A 38 8.91 -28.00 -31.64
C ASN A 38 9.59 -28.25 -30.27
N PRO A 39 8.84 -28.66 -29.27
CA PRO A 39 9.35 -28.70 -27.90
C PRO A 39 10.40 -29.82 -27.72
N GLU A 40 11.52 -29.47 -27.17
CA GLU A 40 12.56 -30.39 -26.72
C GLU A 40 12.22 -30.97 -25.34
N TYR A 41 11.58 -30.15 -24.49
CA TYR A 41 11.20 -30.50 -23.14
C TYR A 41 9.71 -30.26 -22.86
N PRO A 42 9.07 -31.08 -22.01
CA PRO A 42 7.62 -31.00 -21.75
C PRO A 42 7.18 -29.67 -21.10
N TYR A 43 8.06 -28.97 -20.42
CA TYR A 43 7.76 -27.70 -19.73
C TYR A 43 7.82 -26.46 -20.64
N GLU A 44 8.32 -26.54 -21.86
CA GLU A 44 8.58 -25.36 -22.70
C GLU A 44 7.29 -24.59 -23.05
N ASN A 45 6.18 -25.30 -23.28
CA ASN A 45 4.90 -24.64 -23.45
C ASN A 45 4.48 -23.86 -22.19
N ASN A 46 4.63 -24.46 -21.01
CA ASN A 46 4.28 -23.78 -19.77
C ASN A 46 5.12 -22.52 -19.53
N LEU A 47 6.44 -22.57 -19.82
CA LEU A 47 7.30 -21.39 -19.72
C LEU A 47 6.84 -20.27 -20.67
N LEU A 48 6.40 -20.62 -21.88
CA LEU A 48 5.79 -19.64 -22.79
C LEU A 48 4.56 -19.00 -22.15
N GLN A 49 3.62 -19.80 -21.62
CA GLN A 49 2.40 -19.26 -21.06
C GLN A 49 2.66 -18.42 -19.80
N MET A 50 3.57 -18.83 -18.92
CA MET A 50 4.02 -18.06 -17.75
C MET A 50 4.63 -16.72 -18.18
N SER A 51 5.46 -16.72 -19.23
CA SER A 51 6.03 -15.48 -19.79
C SER A 51 4.95 -14.55 -20.37
N ARG A 52 3.92 -15.09 -20.99
CA ARG A 52 2.77 -14.32 -21.50
C ARG A 52 1.97 -13.69 -20.37
N ILE A 53 1.73 -14.43 -19.29
CA ILE A 53 1.04 -13.93 -18.09
C ILE A 53 1.86 -12.78 -17.46
N TRP A 54 3.16 -12.98 -17.30
CA TRP A 54 4.04 -11.94 -16.76
C TRP A 54 4.11 -10.71 -17.67
N ARG A 55 4.16 -10.91 -19.00
CA ARG A 55 4.10 -9.82 -19.98
C ARG A 55 2.84 -8.97 -19.82
N ALA A 56 1.68 -9.61 -19.67
CA ALA A 56 0.42 -8.90 -19.46
C ALA A 56 0.46 -8.02 -18.21
N TYR A 57 1.05 -8.50 -17.11
CA TYR A 57 1.28 -7.71 -15.92
C TYR A 57 2.21 -6.51 -16.19
N VAL A 58 3.37 -6.72 -16.82
CA VAL A 58 4.34 -5.65 -17.11
C VAL A 58 3.72 -4.55 -17.98
N ILE A 59 2.96 -4.95 -18.99
CA ILE A 59 2.26 -3.99 -19.88
C ILE A 59 1.21 -3.20 -19.09
N SER A 60 0.49 -3.82 -18.15
CA SER A 60 -0.48 -3.12 -17.34
C SER A 60 0.16 -2.05 -16.46
N GLU A 61 1.30 -2.35 -15.84
CA GLU A 61 2.05 -1.38 -15.04
C GLU A 61 2.51 -0.18 -15.87
N LEU A 62 2.98 -0.43 -17.09
CA LEU A 62 3.36 0.64 -17.99
C LEU A 62 2.17 1.51 -18.38
N ALA A 63 1.05 0.89 -18.76
CA ALA A 63 -0.15 1.60 -19.18
C ALA A 63 -0.77 2.40 -18.06
N ASP A 64 -0.81 1.85 -16.84
CA ASP A 64 -1.38 2.51 -15.67
C ASP A 64 -0.55 3.72 -15.21
N ASN A 65 0.78 3.66 -15.34
CA ASN A 65 1.67 4.73 -14.92
C ASN A 65 1.91 5.80 -16.00
N PHE A 66 1.93 5.43 -17.26
CA PHE A 66 2.38 6.31 -18.35
C PHE A 66 1.36 6.52 -19.48
N GLY A 67 0.26 5.78 -19.48
CA GLY A 67 -0.76 5.86 -20.53
C GLY A 67 -0.46 4.96 -21.72
N PRO A 68 -0.73 5.39 -22.97
CA PRO A 68 -0.49 4.59 -24.16
C PRO A 68 0.94 4.09 -24.26
N VAL A 69 1.12 2.79 -24.48
CA VAL A 69 2.42 2.12 -24.66
C VAL A 69 2.38 1.14 -25.84
N PRO A 70 3.53 0.75 -26.39
CA PRO A 70 3.59 -0.31 -27.39
C PRO A 70 3.52 -1.68 -26.70
N PRO A 71 2.46 -2.49 -26.93
CA PRO A 71 2.25 -3.66 -26.08
C PRO A 71 3.16 -4.85 -26.39
N ALA A 72 3.40 -5.23 -27.64
CA ALA A 72 3.97 -6.55 -27.87
C ALA A 72 5.03 -6.68 -28.97
N ASN A 73 5.15 -5.74 -29.89
CA ASN A 73 5.89 -5.97 -31.12
C ASN A 73 7.09 -5.05 -31.34
N ALA A 74 7.76 -4.66 -30.24
CA ALA A 74 8.91 -3.75 -30.29
C ALA A 74 10.11 -4.29 -31.08
N PHE A 75 10.12 -5.58 -31.43
CA PHE A 75 11.22 -6.19 -32.18
C PHE A 75 11.08 -6.15 -33.71
N ASP A 76 9.89 -5.76 -34.23
CA ASP A 76 9.61 -5.81 -35.67
C ASP A 76 9.85 -4.46 -36.40
N GLY A 77 10.58 -3.56 -35.72
CA GLY A 77 11.13 -2.34 -36.34
C GLY A 77 10.22 -1.12 -36.32
N ILE A 78 8.91 -1.25 -36.16
CA ILE A 78 7.97 -0.13 -35.98
C ILE A 78 7.27 -0.30 -34.65
N VAL A 79 7.50 0.67 -33.73
CA VAL A 79 6.88 0.69 -32.43
C VAL A 79 5.58 1.48 -32.52
N GLU A 80 4.45 0.80 -32.52
CA GLU A 80 3.14 1.43 -32.48
C GLU A 80 2.62 1.52 -31.05
N TYR A 81 2.32 2.74 -30.62
CA TYR A 81 1.61 2.98 -29.37
C TYR A 81 0.13 2.60 -29.55
N LYS A 82 -0.42 1.86 -28.60
CA LYS A 82 -1.83 1.49 -28.57
C LYS A 82 -2.56 2.31 -27.53
N SER A 83 -3.87 2.52 -27.73
CA SER A 83 -4.72 3.16 -26.73
C SER A 83 -4.77 2.31 -25.46
N ILE A 84 -5.10 2.93 -24.31
CA ILE A 84 -5.31 2.19 -23.06
C ILE A 84 -6.42 1.14 -23.23
N GLU A 85 -7.47 1.45 -23.99
CA GLU A 85 -8.55 0.51 -24.30
C GLU A 85 -8.01 -0.74 -25.00
N ASP A 86 -7.27 -0.56 -26.11
CA ASP A 86 -6.67 -1.68 -26.86
C ASP A 86 -5.70 -2.50 -26.00
N ILE A 87 -4.97 -1.83 -25.10
CA ILE A 87 -4.04 -2.48 -24.18
C ILE A 87 -4.79 -3.36 -23.18
N TYR A 88 -5.88 -2.88 -22.59
CA TYR A 88 -6.67 -3.68 -21.65
C TYR A 88 -7.38 -4.84 -22.33
N ASP A 89 -7.89 -4.65 -23.56
CA ASP A 89 -8.45 -5.74 -24.36
C ASP A 89 -7.40 -6.83 -24.65
N PHE A 90 -6.19 -6.40 -25.00
CA PHE A 90 -5.05 -7.32 -25.18
C PHE A 90 -4.73 -8.06 -23.88
N ILE A 91 -4.56 -7.37 -22.75
CA ILE A 91 -4.20 -7.96 -21.46
C ILE A 91 -5.22 -9.02 -21.03
N ILE A 92 -6.51 -8.69 -21.07
CA ILE A 92 -7.59 -9.60 -20.64
C ILE A 92 -7.65 -10.85 -21.53
N SER A 93 -7.53 -10.67 -22.83
CA SER A 93 -7.54 -11.79 -23.80
C SER A 93 -6.28 -12.65 -23.69
N GLU A 94 -5.12 -12.03 -23.51
CA GLU A 94 -3.82 -12.70 -23.36
C GLU A 94 -3.78 -13.58 -22.12
N LEU A 95 -4.24 -13.05 -20.98
CA LEU A 95 -4.32 -13.81 -19.74
C LEU A 95 -5.27 -15.00 -19.83
N LYS A 96 -6.42 -14.83 -20.48
CA LYS A 96 -7.38 -15.92 -20.69
C LYS A 96 -6.79 -17.03 -21.56
N ASP A 97 -6.19 -16.66 -22.68
CA ASP A 97 -5.61 -17.59 -23.62
C ASP A 97 -4.40 -18.34 -23.02
N ALA A 98 -3.51 -17.60 -22.34
CA ALA A 98 -2.35 -18.19 -21.70
C ALA A 98 -2.74 -19.18 -20.56
N ALA A 99 -3.67 -18.79 -19.68
CA ALA A 99 -4.17 -19.67 -18.62
C ALA A 99 -4.79 -20.96 -19.17
N GLY A 100 -5.53 -20.86 -20.30
CA GLY A 100 -6.15 -22.01 -20.95
C GLY A 100 -5.18 -22.94 -21.65
N LYS A 101 -3.93 -22.55 -21.87
CA LYS A 101 -2.89 -23.33 -22.55
C LYS A 101 -1.84 -23.92 -21.64
N ILE A 102 -1.87 -23.64 -20.35
CA ILE A 102 -0.99 -24.27 -19.36
C ILE A 102 -1.40 -25.73 -19.17
N ASP A 103 -0.45 -26.63 -19.30
CA ASP A 103 -0.61 -28.04 -18.99
C ASP A 103 -0.12 -28.33 -17.55
N VAL A 104 -1.05 -28.57 -16.63
CA VAL A 104 -0.74 -28.87 -15.24
C VAL A 104 -0.08 -30.24 -15.04
N ASN A 105 -0.10 -31.11 -16.06
CA ASN A 105 0.51 -32.44 -16.00
C ASN A 105 1.91 -32.47 -16.60
N ALA A 106 2.39 -31.38 -17.20
CA ALA A 106 3.74 -31.29 -17.74
C ALA A 106 4.78 -31.45 -16.62
N ASP A 107 5.84 -32.17 -16.91
CA ASP A 107 6.95 -32.31 -15.95
C ASP A 107 7.72 -30.97 -15.81
N MET A 108 7.56 -30.34 -14.67
CA MET A 108 8.20 -29.08 -14.29
C MET A 108 9.43 -29.28 -13.40
N SER A 109 9.90 -30.51 -13.18
CA SER A 109 10.96 -30.82 -12.23
C SER A 109 12.27 -30.08 -12.50
N ALA A 110 12.63 -29.84 -13.76
CA ALA A 110 13.80 -29.05 -14.12
C ALA A 110 13.67 -27.59 -13.64
N ILE A 111 12.49 -26.99 -13.76
CA ILE A 111 12.21 -25.62 -13.32
C ILE A 111 12.31 -25.51 -11.81
N THR A 112 11.72 -26.44 -11.08
CA THR A 112 11.80 -26.54 -9.61
C THR A 112 13.23 -26.74 -9.13
N SER A 113 13.98 -27.66 -9.75
CA SER A 113 15.36 -27.98 -9.33
C SER A 113 16.32 -26.82 -9.54
N GLU A 114 16.16 -26.05 -10.62
CA GLU A 114 16.99 -24.90 -10.97
C GLU A 114 16.49 -23.60 -10.32
N LYS A 115 15.33 -23.62 -9.66
CA LYS A 115 14.68 -22.45 -9.04
C LYS A 115 14.54 -21.24 -9.98
N THR A 116 14.15 -21.52 -11.23
CA THR A 116 14.03 -20.50 -12.27
C THR A 116 12.70 -19.75 -12.21
N ASP A 117 11.68 -20.32 -11.56
CA ASP A 117 10.41 -19.66 -11.27
C ASP A 117 10.40 -19.12 -9.83
N ALA A 118 10.57 -17.81 -9.70
CA ALA A 118 10.61 -17.14 -8.40
C ALA A 118 9.25 -16.99 -7.72
N PHE A 119 8.13 -17.15 -8.47
CA PHE A 119 6.78 -17.03 -7.92
C PHE A 119 6.31 -18.31 -7.25
N TYR A 120 6.34 -19.41 -7.98
CA TYR A 120 5.66 -20.64 -7.59
C TYR A 120 6.51 -21.89 -7.71
N ASP A 121 7.81 -21.72 -7.95
CA ASP A 121 8.78 -22.82 -8.01
C ASP A 121 8.37 -23.92 -9.02
N GLY A 122 7.76 -23.51 -10.15
CA GLY A 122 7.31 -24.37 -11.23
C GLY A 122 5.89 -24.93 -11.05
N ASP A 123 5.13 -24.54 -10.02
CA ASP A 123 3.74 -24.95 -9.88
C ASP A 123 2.84 -24.28 -10.95
N ALA A 124 2.60 -25.02 -12.03
CA ALA A 124 1.80 -24.55 -13.15
C ALA A 124 0.34 -24.25 -12.78
N SER A 125 -0.21 -24.94 -11.78
CA SER A 125 -1.59 -24.73 -11.31
C SER A 125 -1.76 -23.35 -10.65
N LYS A 126 -0.78 -22.89 -9.90
CA LYS A 126 -0.77 -21.57 -9.28
C LYS A 126 -0.62 -20.43 -10.30
N TRP A 127 0.09 -20.68 -11.40
CA TRP A 127 0.15 -19.72 -12.50
C TRP A 127 -1.21 -19.51 -13.18
N ILE A 128 -2.03 -20.56 -13.33
CA ILE A 128 -3.41 -20.42 -13.82
C ILE A 128 -4.23 -19.56 -12.86
N LYS A 129 -4.11 -19.82 -11.56
CA LYS A 129 -4.80 -19.03 -10.52
C LYS A 129 -4.39 -17.55 -10.57
N TYR A 130 -3.09 -17.28 -10.70
CA TYR A 130 -2.58 -15.91 -10.82
C TYR A 130 -3.12 -15.20 -12.06
N ALA A 131 -3.11 -15.87 -13.22
CA ALA A 131 -3.67 -15.30 -14.44
C ALA A 131 -5.16 -14.96 -14.31
N ASN A 132 -5.97 -15.87 -13.74
CA ASN A 132 -7.39 -15.62 -13.53
C ASN A 132 -7.63 -14.51 -12.50
N SER A 133 -6.81 -14.42 -11.45
CA SER A 133 -6.87 -13.32 -10.49
C SER A 133 -6.55 -11.97 -11.12
N LEU A 134 -5.55 -11.91 -11.99
CA LEU A 134 -5.27 -10.72 -12.79
C LEU A 134 -6.43 -10.35 -13.72
N ARG A 135 -7.12 -11.34 -14.31
CA ARG A 135 -8.32 -11.08 -15.12
C ARG A 135 -9.44 -10.43 -14.31
N LEU A 136 -9.67 -10.87 -13.07
CA LEU A 136 -10.62 -10.21 -12.17
C LEU A 136 -10.21 -8.75 -11.91
N ARG A 137 -8.93 -8.51 -11.58
CA ARG A 137 -8.39 -7.16 -11.35
C ARG A 137 -8.61 -6.23 -12.54
N TYR A 138 -8.19 -6.66 -13.72
CA TYR A 138 -8.25 -5.79 -14.90
C TYR A 138 -9.68 -5.62 -15.42
N ALA A 139 -10.54 -6.61 -15.30
CA ALA A 139 -11.95 -6.46 -15.61
C ALA A 139 -12.62 -5.44 -14.66
N MET A 140 -12.36 -5.51 -13.35
CA MET A 140 -12.92 -4.57 -12.39
C MET A 140 -12.48 -3.12 -12.66
N ARG A 141 -11.23 -2.91 -13.09
CA ARG A 141 -10.72 -1.56 -13.45
C ARG A 141 -11.50 -0.89 -14.59
N LEU A 142 -12.16 -1.66 -15.43
CA LEU A 142 -13.03 -1.14 -16.49
C LEU A 142 -14.42 -0.72 -16.01
N SER A 143 -14.80 -1.04 -14.77
CA SER A 143 -16.16 -0.86 -14.26
C SER A 143 -16.70 0.58 -14.35
N ALA A 144 -15.81 1.59 -14.25
CA ALA A 144 -16.16 2.99 -14.32
C ALA A 144 -16.15 3.57 -15.74
N VAL A 145 -15.54 2.89 -16.71
CA VAL A 145 -15.40 3.38 -18.11
C VAL A 145 -16.21 2.58 -19.12
N ASP A 146 -16.32 1.27 -18.95
CA ASP A 146 -17.16 0.37 -19.74
C ASP A 146 -17.71 -0.76 -18.86
N GLN A 147 -18.81 -0.47 -18.18
CA GLN A 147 -19.41 -1.42 -17.25
C GLN A 147 -19.88 -2.73 -17.91
N ALA A 148 -20.31 -2.69 -19.17
CA ALA A 148 -20.76 -3.90 -19.88
C ALA A 148 -19.58 -4.83 -20.20
N LYS A 149 -18.47 -4.28 -20.70
CA LYS A 149 -17.22 -5.02 -20.94
C LYS A 149 -16.65 -5.54 -19.64
N ALA A 150 -16.60 -4.69 -18.61
CA ALA A 150 -16.13 -5.07 -17.27
C ALA A 150 -16.90 -6.27 -16.71
N LYS A 151 -18.23 -6.20 -16.73
CA LYS A 151 -19.10 -7.29 -16.27
C LYS A 151 -18.83 -8.58 -17.03
N ALA A 152 -18.83 -8.54 -18.37
CA ALA A 152 -18.65 -9.74 -19.19
C ALA A 152 -17.26 -10.39 -18.94
N ALA A 153 -16.20 -9.59 -18.86
CA ALA A 153 -14.85 -10.08 -18.61
C ALA A 153 -14.68 -10.62 -17.20
N PHE A 154 -15.29 -9.96 -16.20
CA PHE A 154 -15.24 -10.38 -14.81
C PHE A 154 -15.98 -11.70 -14.59
N GLU A 155 -17.22 -11.80 -15.06
CA GLU A 155 -18.03 -13.00 -14.94
C GLU A 155 -17.40 -14.21 -15.65
N ASP A 156 -16.76 -13.99 -16.81
CA ASP A 156 -15.99 -15.03 -17.50
C ASP A 156 -14.81 -15.51 -16.66
N ALA A 157 -14.06 -14.61 -16.02
CA ALA A 157 -12.97 -14.98 -15.14
C ALA A 157 -13.48 -15.67 -13.86
N ALA A 158 -14.51 -15.13 -13.23
CA ALA A 158 -15.09 -15.66 -12.00
C ALA A 158 -15.69 -17.06 -12.19
N SER A 159 -16.26 -17.35 -13.38
CA SER A 159 -16.84 -18.65 -13.71
C SER A 159 -15.84 -19.81 -13.66
N THR A 160 -14.54 -19.51 -13.75
CA THR A 160 -13.49 -20.55 -13.65
C THR A 160 -13.39 -21.14 -12.24
N ASN A 161 -13.81 -20.43 -11.20
CA ASN A 161 -13.57 -20.76 -9.80
C ASN A 161 -12.12 -21.18 -9.48
N ASN A 162 -11.16 -20.68 -10.26
CA ASN A 162 -9.75 -21.06 -10.21
C ASN A 162 -8.88 -19.81 -10.17
N PHE A 163 -8.85 -19.14 -9.05
CA PHE A 163 -8.08 -17.93 -8.75
C PHE A 163 -7.48 -18.03 -7.36
N ILE A 164 -6.64 -17.07 -6.96
CA ILE A 164 -5.94 -17.05 -5.67
C ILE A 164 -6.96 -16.83 -4.54
N THR A 165 -7.05 -17.78 -3.61
CA THR A 165 -7.98 -17.74 -2.46
C THR A 165 -7.32 -18.11 -1.12
N THR A 166 -6.09 -18.64 -1.14
CA THR A 166 -5.38 -19.07 0.07
C THR A 166 -3.99 -18.46 0.18
N GLN A 167 -3.41 -18.49 1.38
CA GLN A 167 -2.10 -17.88 1.65
C GLN A 167 -0.95 -18.54 0.88
N ASP A 168 -1.04 -19.85 0.63
CA ASP A 168 0.00 -20.58 -0.12
C ASP A 168 -0.05 -20.35 -1.64
N GLU A 169 -1.10 -19.69 -2.12
CA GLU A 169 -1.27 -19.29 -3.52
C GLU A 169 -0.83 -17.86 -3.82
N ILE A 170 -0.43 -17.10 -2.81
CA ILE A 170 -0.02 -15.70 -2.99
C ILE A 170 1.06 -15.60 -4.08
N ALA A 171 0.82 -14.74 -5.07
CA ALA A 171 1.83 -14.36 -6.04
C ALA A 171 2.84 -13.43 -5.36
N GLN A 172 3.99 -13.95 -4.97
CA GLN A 172 5.00 -13.23 -4.22
C GLN A 172 6.42 -13.68 -4.56
N VAL A 173 7.36 -12.79 -4.42
CA VAL A 173 8.79 -13.05 -4.67
C VAL A 173 9.62 -12.64 -3.46
N GLN A 174 10.53 -13.49 -3.04
CA GLN A 174 11.52 -13.18 -2.01
C GLN A 174 12.41 -12.02 -2.48
N GLU A 175 12.47 -10.96 -1.70
CA GLU A 175 13.38 -9.85 -1.98
C GLU A 175 14.83 -10.25 -1.72
N LYS A 176 15.76 -9.54 -2.36
CA LYS A 176 17.19 -9.66 -2.10
C LYS A 176 17.68 -8.39 -1.42
N GLY A 177 18.68 -8.50 -0.55
CA GLY A 177 19.34 -7.35 0.04
C GLY A 177 20.25 -6.65 -0.98
N GLY A 178 20.42 -5.33 -0.86
CA GLY A 178 21.38 -4.56 -1.67
C GLY A 178 20.82 -3.33 -2.37
N TRP A 179 21.42 -2.97 -3.50
CA TRP A 179 21.17 -1.72 -4.21
C TRP A 179 20.62 -1.89 -5.62
N THR A 180 20.38 -3.11 -6.06
CA THR A 180 19.90 -3.41 -7.39
C THR A 180 18.38 -3.48 -7.46
N ASP A 181 17.80 -3.56 -8.64
CA ASP A 181 16.40 -3.27 -8.94
C ASP A 181 15.35 -4.09 -8.16
N LEU A 182 15.67 -5.33 -7.81
CA LEU A 182 14.83 -6.16 -6.93
C LEU A 182 15.31 -6.14 -5.47
N ASP A 183 16.43 -5.49 -5.21
CA ASP A 183 17.07 -5.48 -3.90
C ASP A 183 16.50 -4.41 -2.98
N GLY A 184 15.25 -4.10 -3.20
CA GLY A 184 14.52 -3.35 -2.23
C GLY A 184 14.99 -1.91 -2.05
N VAL A 185 14.44 -1.01 -2.86
CA VAL A 185 14.29 0.39 -2.44
C VAL A 185 13.79 0.43 -0.99
N MET A 186 13.03 -0.58 -0.59
CA MET A 186 12.46 -0.73 0.74
C MET A 186 13.51 -1.05 1.81
N SER A 187 14.57 -1.76 1.50
CA SER A 187 15.61 -2.13 2.46
C SER A 187 16.71 -1.06 2.65
N ARG A 188 16.68 0.01 1.86
CA ARG A 188 17.68 1.08 1.95
C ARG A 188 17.55 1.86 3.26
N PRO A 189 18.62 1.96 4.10
CA PRO A 189 18.52 2.58 5.43
C PRO A 189 18.07 4.05 5.43
N TRP A 190 18.37 4.79 4.37
CA TRP A 190 17.94 6.19 4.27
C TRP A 190 16.49 6.38 3.81
N ASN A 191 15.84 5.32 3.30
CA ASN A 191 14.47 5.38 2.87
C ASN A 191 13.56 5.09 4.06
N ALA A 192 13.22 6.11 4.79
CA ALA A 192 12.49 6.00 6.04
C ALA A 192 11.02 5.56 5.85
N GLN A 193 10.45 5.76 4.66
CA GLN A 193 9.09 5.35 4.29
C GLN A 193 8.04 5.63 5.37
N PRO A 194 7.79 6.91 5.66
CA PRO A 194 6.83 7.29 6.68
C PRO A 194 5.41 6.89 6.28
N ILE A 195 4.57 6.68 7.28
CA ILE A 195 3.14 6.48 7.06
C ILE A 195 2.55 7.70 6.35
N SER A 196 1.73 7.49 5.33
CA SER A 196 0.98 8.58 4.71
C SER A 196 -0.14 9.07 5.62
N VAL A 197 -0.47 10.36 5.52
CA VAL A 197 -1.60 10.96 6.26
C VAL A 197 -2.91 10.22 5.97
N THR A 198 -3.11 9.81 4.73
CA THR A 198 -4.31 9.07 4.33
C THR A 198 -4.41 7.74 5.07
N ILE A 199 -3.39 6.89 5.02
CA ILE A 199 -3.40 5.60 5.71
C ILE A 199 -3.50 5.79 7.22
N ASN A 200 -2.77 6.75 7.79
CA ASN A 200 -2.85 7.07 9.20
C ASN A 200 -4.29 7.38 9.63
N ASN A 201 -4.96 8.26 8.92
CA ASN A 201 -6.33 8.66 9.23
C ASN A 201 -7.35 7.54 9.00
N MET A 202 -7.08 6.63 8.05
CA MET A 202 -7.91 5.44 7.86
C MET A 202 -7.75 4.43 8.99
N MET A 203 -6.54 4.25 9.52
CA MET A 203 -6.26 3.23 10.54
C MET A 203 -6.69 3.63 11.95
N ILE A 204 -6.56 4.92 12.31
CA ILE A 204 -6.86 5.37 13.67
C ILE A 204 -8.36 5.31 13.93
N GLY A 205 -8.73 4.51 14.93
CA GLY A 205 -10.12 4.25 15.33
C GLY A 205 -10.78 3.10 14.60
N LEU A 206 -10.24 2.66 13.46
CA LEU A 206 -10.86 1.61 12.65
C LEU A 206 -10.92 0.27 13.40
N GLY A 207 -12.11 -0.31 13.43
CA GLY A 207 -12.35 -1.57 14.11
C GLY A 207 -12.47 -1.47 15.63
N GLY A 208 -12.26 -0.29 16.22
CA GLY A 208 -12.40 -0.07 17.66
C GLY A 208 -11.44 -0.90 18.54
N ILE A 209 -10.39 -1.50 17.96
CA ILE A 209 -9.45 -2.37 18.68
C ILE A 209 -8.45 -1.51 19.45
N ASP A 210 -8.22 -1.87 20.71
CA ASP A 210 -7.27 -1.19 21.57
C ASP A 210 -5.84 -1.30 21.03
N PHE A 211 -5.10 -0.20 21.13
CA PHE A 211 -3.71 -0.17 20.67
C PHE A 211 -2.87 -1.17 21.47
N GLN A 212 -2.19 -2.05 20.77
CA GLN A 212 -1.34 -3.08 21.38
C GLN A 212 0.05 -2.51 21.68
N VAL A 213 0.20 -1.92 22.85
CA VAL A 213 1.49 -1.39 23.30
C VAL A 213 2.48 -2.53 23.51
N PRO A 214 3.69 -2.48 22.93
CA PRO A 214 4.73 -3.45 23.21
C PRO A 214 5.03 -3.57 24.70
N ALA A 215 5.17 -4.81 25.19
CA ALA A 215 5.37 -5.05 26.63
C ALA A 215 6.59 -4.31 27.21
N ALA A 216 7.65 -4.15 26.40
CA ALA A 216 8.88 -3.48 26.80
C ALA A 216 8.72 -1.98 27.13
N ILE A 217 7.68 -1.33 26.61
CA ILE A 217 7.43 0.11 26.83
C ILE A 217 6.12 0.39 27.53
N LYS A 218 5.38 -0.65 27.94
CA LYS A 218 4.02 -0.53 28.46
C LYS A 218 3.92 0.39 29.69
N GLU A 219 4.92 0.36 30.55
CA GLU A 219 4.96 1.17 31.78
C GLU A 219 5.21 2.67 31.49
N ASP A 220 5.85 2.97 30.35
CA ASP A 220 6.26 4.34 30.00
C ASP A 220 5.27 5.06 29.08
N VAL A 221 4.29 4.33 28.54
CA VAL A 221 3.42 4.83 27.47
C VAL A 221 2.13 5.40 28.03
N VAL A 222 1.80 6.61 27.57
CA VAL A 222 0.49 7.24 27.80
C VAL A 222 -0.31 7.17 26.49
N LEU A 223 -1.42 6.43 26.54
CA LEU A 223 -2.37 6.36 25.42
C LEU A 223 -3.37 7.53 25.48
N LYS A 224 -3.66 8.09 24.34
CA LYS A 224 -4.71 9.08 24.15
C LYS A 224 -5.72 8.61 23.12
N ASP A 225 -6.98 8.96 23.29
CA ASP A 225 -7.99 8.74 22.26
C ASP A 225 -7.73 9.71 21.10
N ALA A 226 -7.28 9.17 19.97
CA ALA A 226 -6.95 9.95 18.80
C ALA A 226 -8.14 10.73 18.22
N ARG A 227 -9.38 10.31 18.52
CA ARG A 227 -10.59 11.03 18.10
C ARG A 227 -10.81 12.31 18.90
N ASN A 228 -10.29 12.35 20.10
CA ASN A 228 -10.38 13.51 21.01
C ASN A 228 -9.13 14.39 20.95
N TYR A 229 -8.19 14.07 20.07
CA TYR A 229 -6.94 14.79 19.92
C TYR A 229 -6.60 15.01 18.44
N LEU A 230 -6.84 16.22 17.97
CA LEU A 230 -6.57 16.59 16.57
C LEU A 230 -5.15 17.08 16.33
N GLY A 231 -4.32 17.07 17.35
CA GLY A 231 -2.99 17.66 17.31
C GLY A 231 -3.00 19.17 17.53
N LEU A 232 -1.82 19.73 17.56
CA LEU A 232 -1.59 21.17 17.70
C LEU A 232 -1.35 21.77 16.33
N ARG A 233 -2.14 22.75 15.95
CA ARG A 233 -1.84 23.59 14.80
C ARG A 233 -1.32 24.94 15.27
N LEU A 234 -0.14 25.29 14.79
CA LEU A 234 0.52 26.54 15.13
C LEU A 234 0.52 27.46 13.92
N GLU A 235 -0.53 28.26 13.78
CA GLU A 235 -0.71 29.11 12.57
C GLU A 235 0.45 30.05 12.30
N LYS A 236 1.07 30.63 13.32
CA LYS A 236 2.25 31.49 13.16
C LYS A 236 3.52 30.73 12.78
N HIS A 237 3.53 29.43 12.91
CA HIS A 237 4.63 28.55 12.58
C HIS A 237 4.39 27.78 11.29
N LEU A 238 3.49 28.26 10.43
CA LEU A 238 3.29 27.67 9.13
C LEU A 238 4.50 27.91 8.24
N PRO A 239 4.98 26.91 7.52
CA PRO A 239 6.05 27.10 6.56
C PRO A 239 5.62 28.04 5.44
N VAL A 240 6.54 28.90 4.96
CA VAL A 240 6.27 29.91 3.93
C VAL A 240 6.02 29.29 2.58
N SER A 241 6.62 28.16 2.30
CA SER A 241 6.50 27.49 1.03
C SER A 241 6.38 25.97 1.20
N THR A 242 5.16 25.50 1.31
CA THR A 242 4.84 24.07 1.27
C THR A 242 3.45 23.88 0.72
N ASN A 243 3.25 22.78 0.02
CA ASN A 243 1.94 22.27 -0.37
C ASN A 243 1.51 21.07 0.49
N ASP A 244 2.24 20.78 1.57
CA ASP A 244 1.91 19.71 2.48
C ASP A 244 0.74 20.12 3.38
N PRO A 245 -0.42 19.45 3.29
CA PRO A 245 -1.59 19.78 4.10
C PRO A 245 -1.39 19.50 5.60
N ALA A 246 -0.38 18.71 5.97
CA ALA A 246 -0.03 18.44 7.37
C ALA A 246 0.90 19.50 7.97
N ALA A 247 1.40 20.46 7.17
CA ALA A 247 2.30 21.50 7.65
C ALA A 247 1.70 22.32 8.77
N GLY A 248 2.47 22.54 9.82
CA GLY A 248 2.05 23.26 11.02
C GLY A 248 1.20 22.47 12.02
N TYR A 249 0.92 21.21 11.75
CA TYR A 249 0.27 20.31 12.70
C TYR A 249 1.30 19.47 13.46
N PHE A 250 1.07 19.38 14.76
CA PHE A 250 1.82 18.52 15.68
C PHE A 250 0.86 17.49 16.26
N PHE A 251 1.27 16.24 16.21
CA PHE A 251 0.53 15.15 16.81
C PHE A 251 1.43 14.53 17.87
N ASP A 252 0.93 14.35 19.05
CA ASP A 252 1.63 13.65 20.09
C ASP A 252 0.81 12.45 20.59
N ALA A 253 1.47 11.53 21.24
CA ALA A 253 0.94 10.30 21.79
C ALA A 253 0.47 9.24 20.77
N LEU A 254 0.40 8.03 21.26
CA LEU A 254 -0.15 6.87 20.56
C LEU A 254 -1.68 6.93 20.59
N PRO A 255 -2.36 6.44 19.56
CA PRO A 255 -3.80 6.31 19.58
C PRO A 255 -4.24 5.25 20.60
N SER A 256 -5.39 5.43 21.23
CA SER A 256 -5.97 4.40 22.11
C SER A 256 -6.60 3.25 21.32
N LYS A 257 -7.09 3.53 20.12
CA LYS A 257 -7.70 2.54 19.23
C LYS A 257 -7.16 2.68 17.81
N ILE A 258 -6.81 1.55 17.21
CA ILE A 258 -6.21 1.52 15.87
C ILE A 258 -6.49 0.17 15.21
N ASP A 259 -6.48 0.16 13.87
CA ASP A 259 -6.48 -1.09 13.10
C ASP A 259 -5.32 -2.00 13.56
N PRO A 260 -5.58 -3.25 13.96
CA PRO A 260 -4.55 -4.13 14.53
C PRO A 260 -3.38 -4.40 13.59
N ARG A 261 -3.57 -4.28 12.26
CA ARG A 261 -2.49 -4.42 11.27
C ARG A 261 -1.47 -3.28 11.33
N ALA A 262 -1.86 -2.12 11.85
CA ALA A 262 -1.00 -0.94 11.89
C ALA A 262 0.31 -1.19 12.66
N THR A 263 0.25 -1.90 13.78
CA THR A 263 1.43 -2.23 14.60
C THR A 263 2.34 -3.28 13.97
N LYS A 264 1.88 -3.97 12.94
CA LYS A 264 2.69 -4.90 12.14
C LYS A 264 3.32 -4.20 10.94
N LEU A 265 2.56 -3.29 10.32
CA LEU A 265 3.00 -2.54 9.14
C LEU A 265 3.99 -1.44 9.48
N PHE A 266 3.81 -0.78 10.62
CA PHE A 266 4.59 0.39 11.01
C PHE A 266 5.18 0.20 12.39
N HIS A 267 6.37 0.74 12.59
CA HIS A 267 6.98 0.74 13.89
C HIS A 267 6.52 1.94 14.74
N ILE A 268 6.59 1.80 16.03
CA ILE A 268 6.25 2.85 16.99
C ILE A 268 7.47 3.74 17.20
N PRO A 269 7.38 5.06 16.94
CA PRO A 269 8.47 5.99 17.19
C PRO A 269 8.96 5.92 18.64
N GLY A 270 10.27 5.95 18.81
CA GLY A 270 10.90 5.86 20.13
C GLY A 270 11.02 4.44 20.71
N TYR A 271 10.44 3.45 20.08
CA TYR A 271 10.57 2.05 20.44
C TYR A 271 11.59 1.36 19.53
N ASP A 272 12.56 0.69 20.13
CA ASP A 272 13.54 -0.10 19.38
C ASP A 272 12.98 -1.50 19.09
N ASP A 273 12.46 -1.67 17.90
CA ASP A 273 12.02 -2.95 17.34
C ASP A 273 13.03 -3.54 16.35
N GLY A 274 14.24 -2.95 16.31
CA GLY A 274 15.28 -3.27 15.35
C GLY A 274 15.06 -2.64 13.98
N THR A 275 14.07 -1.76 13.81
CA THR A 275 13.90 -0.97 12.59
C THR A 275 15.04 0.04 12.49
N VAL A 276 15.82 -0.06 11.41
CA VAL A 276 16.98 0.83 11.21
C VAL A 276 16.51 2.16 10.63
N TYR A 277 16.69 3.21 11.41
CA TYR A 277 16.60 4.58 10.92
C TYR A 277 17.98 5.09 10.51
N PHE A 278 17.99 6.25 9.87
CA PHE A 278 19.22 6.99 9.71
C PHE A 278 19.95 7.06 11.05
N SER A 279 20.98 6.24 11.13
CA SER A 279 21.82 6.11 12.29
C SER A 279 22.43 7.47 12.61
N ASN A 280 22.49 7.98 13.71
CA ASN A 280 23.25 9.08 14.28
C ASN A 280 22.45 10.26 14.81
N ILE A 281 21.12 10.15 14.87
CA ILE A 281 20.40 11.20 15.54
C ILE A 281 19.60 10.54 16.63
N GLY A 282 19.98 10.83 17.87
CA GLY A 282 19.23 10.40 19.04
C GLY A 282 17.78 10.82 18.89
N LEU A 283 16.86 9.92 19.19
CA LEU A 283 15.44 10.27 19.26
C LEU A 283 15.28 11.28 20.39
N ALA A 284 14.83 12.48 20.05
CA ALA A 284 14.54 13.48 21.07
C ALA A 284 13.24 13.10 21.79
N ASP A 285 13.27 13.05 23.11
CA ASP A 285 12.08 12.82 23.92
C ASP A 285 11.12 14.00 23.85
N LYS A 286 11.61 15.16 23.46
CA LYS A 286 10.86 16.42 23.48
C LYS A 286 11.14 17.25 22.24
N ALA A 287 10.10 17.83 21.67
CA ALA A 287 10.19 18.89 20.68
C ALA A 287 9.91 20.24 21.32
N ARG A 288 10.71 21.24 20.98
CA ARG A 288 10.53 22.60 21.46
C ARG A 288 10.18 23.51 20.30
N LEU A 289 9.18 24.32 20.52
CA LEU A 289 8.81 25.38 19.58
C LEU A 289 9.31 26.72 20.15
N ALA A 290 10.07 27.45 19.36
CA ALA A 290 10.48 28.76 19.72
C ALA A 290 9.35 29.79 19.59
N ASP A 291 9.44 30.87 20.34
CA ASP A 291 8.58 32.00 20.14
C ASP A 291 8.78 32.59 18.72
N PRO A 292 7.72 32.64 17.89
CA PRO A 292 7.83 33.17 16.53
C PRO A 292 8.24 34.65 16.48
N ALA A 293 8.10 35.41 17.58
CA ALA A 293 8.53 36.79 17.65
C ALA A 293 10.05 36.93 17.73
N THR A 294 10.75 35.97 18.32
CA THR A 294 12.19 36.03 18.57
C THR A 294 12.99 35.05 17.70
N GLY A 295 12.37 33.94 17.30
CA GLY A 295 12.98 32.92 16.43
C GLY A 295 14.20 32.21 17.02
N ASN A 296 14.42 32.31 18.34
CA ASN A 296 15.57 31.70 19.00
C ASN A 296 15.18 30.48 19.81
N VAL A 297 15.58 29.33 19.33
CA VAL A 297 15.30 28.01 19.98
C VAL A 297 16.23 27.77 21.16
N GLU A 298 17.42 28.34 21.14
CA GLU A 298 18.44 28.12 22.16
C GLU A 298 18.18 28.94 23.44
N ASP A 299 17.34 29.95 23.32
CA ASP A 299 16.95 30.75 24.48
C ASP A 299 15.82 30.04 25.26
N ASN A 300 16.20 29.23 26.25
CA ASN A 300 15.27 28.46 27.07
C ASN A 300 14.17 29.29 27.75
N ASN A 301 14.37 30.59 27.87
CA ASN A 301 13.37 31.52 28.44
C ASN A 301 12.29 31.93 27.42
N LYS A 302 12.45 31.54 26.17
CA LYS A 302 11.58 31.89 25.04
C LYS A 302 11.01 30.67 24.28
N THR A 303 11.10 29.49 24.87
CA THR A 303 10.40 28.32 24.35
C THR A 303 8.90 28.55 24.45
N TYR A 304 8.24 28.58 23.31
CA TYR A 304 6.81 28.81 23.22
C TYR A 304 6.00 27.61 23.68
N LEU A 305 6.43 26.41 23.31
CA LEU A 305 5.79 25.17 23.65
C LEU A 305 6.81 24.02 23.65
N GLU A 306 6.69 23.15 24.62
CA GLU A 306 7.41 21.87 24.66
C GLU A 306 6.41 20.73 24.45
N LEU A 307 6.68 19.85 23.49
CA LEU A 307 5.90 18.66 23.20
C LEU A 307 6.68 17.41 23.61
N ASN A 308 6.02 16.48 24.30
CA ASN A 308 6.58 15.15 24.47
C ASN A 308 6.32 14.33 23.20
N VAL A 309 7.41 13.96 22.54
CA VAL A 309 7.38 13.23 21.25
C VAL A 309 7.90 11.81 21.38
N LYS A 310 8.25 11.37 22.57
CA LYS A 310 8.57 9.98 22.83
C LYS A 310 7.30 9.14 22.71
N TYR A 311 7.39 8.01 22.04
CA TYR A 311 6.25 7.12 21.80
C TYR A 311 5.03 7.83 21.22
N THR A 312 5.19 8.35 20.02
CA THR A 312 4.13 9.00 19.28
C THR A 312 3.71 8.17 18.08
N TRP A 313 2.53 8.45 17.54
CA TRP A 313 2.10 7.82 16.29
C TRP A 313 2.22 8.73 15.07
N ASN A 314 2.26 10.03 15.28
CA ASN A 314 2.42 10.99 14.20
C ASN A 314 2.92 12.33 14.74
N THR A 315 4.21 12.55 14.74
CA THR A 315 4.85 13.79 15.18
C THR A 315 5.60 14.51 14.09
N TRP A 316 5.33 14.18 12.87
CA TRP A 316 5.97 14.85 11.76
C TRP A 316 5.54 16.31 11.69
N VAL A 317 6.51 17.20 11.71
CA VAL A 317 6.34 18.60 11.35
C VAL A 317 6.86 18.77 9.94
N ALA A 318 5.94 18.88 9.00
CA ALA A 318 6.30 19.05 7.61
C ALA A 318 6.62 20.52 7.30
N GLY A 319 7.58 20.73 6.40
CA GLY A 319 7.90 22.00 5.81
C GLY A 319 9.06 22.77 6.45
N LYS A 320 9.44 23.86 5.83
CA LYS A 320 10.45 24.79 6.31
C LYS A 320 9.76 25.97 7.01
N TRP A 321 10.28 26.31 8.16
CA TRP A 321 9.79 27.42 8.95
C TRP A 321 10.46 28.71 8.51
N ASP A 322 9.83 29.49 7.66
CA ASP A 322 10.23 30.81 7.21
C ASP A 322 11.73 31.16 7.45
N LYS A 323 12.00 32.37 7.88
CA LYS A 323 13.34 32.86 8.28
C LYS A 323 13.94 32.15 9.50
N TYR A 324 13.21 31.28 10.14
CA TYR A 324 13.61 30.56 11.34
C TYR A 324 14.09 29.13 11.03
N SER A 325 15.01 29.01 10.07
CA SER A 325 15.56 27.71 9.68
C SER A 325 16.25 26.94 10.82
N ALA A 326 16.67 27.64 11.87
CA ALA A 326 17.21 27.00 13.07
C ALA A 326 16.16 26.20 13.86
N LEU A 327 14.90 26.57 13.78
CA LEU A 327 13.79 25.80 14.35
C LEU A 327 13.62 24.43 13.71
N THR A 328 13.89 24.35 12.40
CA THR A 328 13.85 23.10 11.67
C THR A 328 14.84 22.06 12.18
N SER A 329 15.94 22.45 12.80
CA SER A 329 16.92 21.47 13.30
C SER A 329 16.50 20.79 14.60
N GLU A 330 15.83 21.46 15.52
CA GLU A 330 15.25 20.80 16.72
C GLU A 330 13.98 20.03 16.39
N LEU A 331 13.13 20.57 15.53
CA LEU A 331 11.94 19.88 15.05
C LEU A 331 12.31 18.70 14.14
N THR A 332 13.43 18.79 13.39
CA THR A 332 13.95 17.66 12.64
C THR A 332 14.51 16.56 13.54
N GLY A 333 14.98 16.87 14.73
CA GLY A 333 15.31 15.87 15.74
C GLY A 333 14.06 15.08 16.16
N ALA A 334 12.97 15.79 16.43
CA ALA A 334 11.66 15.21 16.74
C ALA A 334 11.01 14.53 15.51
N SER A 335 11.25 15.02 14.31
CA SER A 335 10.68 14.47 13.08
C SER A 335 11.18 13.07 12.73
N LYS A 336 12.18 12.56 13.42
CA LYS A 336 12.61 11.16 13.31
C LYS A 336 11.79 10.19 14.14
N THR A 337 10.86 10.71 14.89
CA THR A 337 9.93 9.94 15.71
C THR A 337 8.59 9.73 15.01
N TYR A 338 8.56 9.60 13.69
CA TYR A 338 7.34 9.26 12.96
C TYR A 338 7.25 7.76 12.69
N PRO A 339 6.03 7.21 12.62
CA PRO A 339 5.85 5.82 12.23
C PRO A 339 6.32 5.62 10.78
N SER A 340 7.13 4.64 10.59
CA SER A 340 7.63 4.24 9.27
C SER A 340 7.41 2.75 9.06
N LEU A 341 7.56 2.30 7.83
CA LEU A 341 7.41 0.89 7.48
C LEU A 341 8.27 0.02 8.42
N SER A 342 7.67 -0.99 9.03
CA SER A 342 8.35 -1.86 9.98
C SER A 342 9.47 -2.65 9.34
N LYS A 343 10.44 -3.07 10.15
CA LYS A 343 11.63 -3.82 9.73
C LYS A 343 11.31 -5.05 8.87
N ILE A 344 10.27 -5.81 9.25
CA ILE A 344 9.90 -7.04 8.55
C ILE A 344 9.56 -6.84 7.08
N TYR A 345 9.11 -5.65 6.70
CA TYR A 345 8.81 -5.29 5.30
C TYR A 345 9.97 -4.60 4.58
N ARG A 346 11.08 -4.35 5.28
CA ARG A 346 12.26 -3.67 4.76
C ARG A 346 13.48 -4.58 4.63
N GLU A 347 13.41 -5.78 5.15
CA GLU A 347 14.51 -6.74 5.09
C GLU A 347 14.49 -7.57 3.81
N SER A 348 15.65 -8.08 3.43
CA SER A 348 15.79 -9.00 2.30
C SER A 348 15.05 -10.34 2.49
N THR A 349 14.61 -10.61 3.71
CA THR A 349 13.73 -11.75 4.02
C THR A 349 12.26 -11.48 3.69
N ASN A 350 11.91 -10.25 3.41
CA ASN A 350 10.56 -9.88 2.99
C ASN A 350 10.21 -10.50 1.64
N LYS A 351 8.93 -10.77 1.45
CA LYS A 351 8.37 -11.17 0.17
C LYS A 351 7.53 -10.04 -0.39
N ARG A 352 7.86 -9.61 -1.60
CA ARG A 352 7.04 -8.66 -2.34
C ARG A 352 5.82 -9.38 -2.90
N VAL A 353 4.64 -8.90 -2.53
CA VAL A 353 3.36 -9.46 -2.97
C VAL A 353 2.89 -8.75 -4.24
N TRP A 354 2.53 -9.53 -5.26
CA TRP A 354 1.91 -9.06 -6.51
C TRP A 354 0.40 -9.24 -6.51
N PHE A 355 -0.08 -10.31 -5.85
CA PHE A 355 -1.50 -10.59 -5.70
C PHE A 355 -1.74 -11.50 -4.50
N GLY A 356 -2.72 -11.18 -3.65
CA GLY A 356 -3.08 -11.98 -2.49
C GLY A 356 -4.58 -12.32 -2.43
N PRO A 357 -4.97 -13.29 -1.59
CA PRO A 357 -6.36 -13.76 -1.49
C PRO A 357 -7.34 -12.66 -1.08
N TRP A 358 -6.90 -11.69 -0.26
CA TRP A 358 -7.72 -10.55 0.13
C TRP A 358 -8.18 -9.72 -1.07
N GLU A 359 -7.35 -9.60 -2.11
CA GLU A 359 -7.72 -8.85 -3.31
C GLU A 359 -8.79 -9.59 -4.11
N THR A 360 -8.66 -10.90 -4.30
CA THR A 360 -9.71 -11.72 -4.92
C THR A 360 -11.05 -11.50 -4.21
N GLU A 361 -11.06 -11.61 -2.90
CA GLU A 361 -12.27 -11.53 -2.10
C GLU A 361 -12.91 -10.14 -2.19
N PHE A 362 -12.12 -9.05 -2.14
CA PHE A 362 -12.68 -7.71 -2.31
C PHE A 362 -13.19 -7.45 -3.73
N LEU A 363 -12.54 -7.97 -4.75
CA LEU A 363 -13.02 -7.90 -6.14
C LEU A 363 -14.36 -8.63 -6.33
N LEU A 364 -14.52 -9.81 -5.72
CA LEU A 364 -15.78 -10.55 -5.72
C LEU A 364 -16.87 -9.82 -4.91
N ALA A 365 -16.52 -9.22 -3.77
CA ALA A 365 -17.45 -8.41 -2.99
C ALA A 365 -17.98 -7.22 -3.80
N GLU A 366 -17.09 -6.51 -4.49
CA GLU A 366 -17.46 -5.37 -5.34
C GLU A 366 -18.34 -5.81 -6.52
N ALA A 367 -18.00 -6.91 -7.18
CA ALA A 367 -18.81 -7.47 -8.25
C ALA A 367 -20.22 -7.87 -7.79
N ALA A 368 -20.34 -8.46 -6.59
CA ALA A 368 -21.63 -8.79 -5.99
C ALA A 368 -22.46 -7.54 -5.68
N LEU A 369 -21.82 -6.43 -5.24
CA LEU A 369 -22.50 -5.15 -5.05
C LEU A 369 -23.01 -4.55 -6.36
N TYR A 370 -22.31 -4.76 -7.47
CA TYR A 370 -22.78 -4.38 -8.81
C TYR A 370 -23.89 -5.30 -9.33
N GLY A 371 -24.24 -6.39 -8.62
CA GLY A 371 -25.19 -7.40 -9.07
C GLY A 371 -24.66 -8.27 -10.24
N TRP A 372 -23.35 -8.40 -10.35
CA TRP A 372 -22.74 -9.30 -11.32
C TRP A 372 -22.87 -10.75 -10.86
N ASN A 373 -22.85 -11.69 -11.82
CA ASN A 373 -23.01 -13.10 -11.54
C ASN A 373 -21.72 -13.70 -10.98
N VAL A 374 -21.58 -13.67 -9.66
CA VAL A 374 -20.50 -14.28 -8.90
C VAL A 374 -21.05 -15.18 -7.81
N SER A 375 -20.30 -16.18 -7.38
CA SER A 375 -20.69 -17.03 -6.24
C SER A 375 -20.54 -16.26 -4.94
N GLY A 376 -21.37 -16.56 -3.94
CA GLY A 376 -21.31 -15.89 -2.64
C GLY A 376 -22.07 -14.56 -2.58
N SER A 377 -21.92 -13.87 -1.47
CA SER A 377 -22.53 -12.56 -1.24
C SER A 377 -21.44 -11.48 -1.05
N ALA A 378 -21.79 -10.22 -1.28
CA ALA A 378 -20.89 -9.11 -1.03
C ALA A 378 -20.35 -9.15 0.41
N LYS A 379 -21.22 -9.43 1.39
CA LYS A 379 -20.81 -9.55 2.80
C LYS A 379 -19.81 -10.67 3.02
N SER A 380 -20.11 -11.86 2.52
CA SER A 380 -19.23 -13.03 2.75
C SER A 380 -17.82 -12.79 2.15
N HIS A 381 -17.75 -12.22 0.98
CA HIS A 381 -16.48 -11.88 0.34
C HIS A 381 -15.74 -10.74 1.05
N TYR A 382 -16.45 -9.70 1.46
CA TYR A 382 -15.86 -8.61 2.23
C TYR A 382 -15.21 -9.11 3.53
N GLU A 383 -15.95 -9.92 4.31
CA GLU A 383 -15.45 -10.49 5.56
C GLU A 383 -14.30 -11.48 5.31
N ALA A 384 -14.35 -12.28 4.24
CA ALA A 384 -13.27 -13.17 3.85
C ALA A 384 -12.00 -12.40 3.42
N GLY A 385 -12.14 -11.29 2.71
CA GLY A 385 -11.02 -10.43 2.35
C GLY A 385 -10.30 -9.84 3.57
N ILE A 386 -11.06 -9.38 4.56
CA ILE A 386 -10.51 -8.92 5.84
C ILE A 386 -9.81 -10.08 6.56
N ALA A 387 -10.45 -11.26 6.63
CA ALA A 387 -9.88 -12.42 7.29
C ALA A 387 -8.55 -12.85 6.66
N ALA A 388 -8.47 -12.91 5.33
CA ALA A 388 -7.24 -13.22 4.61
C ALA A 388 -6.12 -12.22 4.89
N SER A 389 -6.46 -10.92 4.96
CA SER A 389 -5.50 -9.88 5.32
C SER A 389 -5.02 -9.98 6.77
N PHE A 390 -5.92 -10.31 7.69
CA PHE A 390 -5.58 -10.50 9.10
C PHE A 390 -4.68 -11.72 9.31
N GLU A 391 -4.95 -12.81 8.60
CA GLU A 391 -4.10 -14.00 8.59
C GLU A 391 -2.69 -13.66 8.08
N TYR A 392 -2.60 -12.98 6.95
CA TYR A 392 -1.31 -12.55 6.38
C TYR A 392 -0.47 -11.71 7.34
N HIS A 393 -1.11 -10.80 8.07
CA HIS A 393 -0.43 -9.94 9.03
C HIS A 393 -0.29 -10.53 10.44
N GLY A 394 -0.79 -11.75 10.68
CA GLY A 394 -0.70 -12.42 11.98
C GLY A 394 -1.46 -11.71 13.09
N VAL A 395 -2.69 -11.26 12.80
CA VAL A 395 -3.57 -10.55 13.74
C VAL A 395 -4.99 -11.14 13.76
N SER A 396 -5.14 -12.41 13.40
CA SER A 396 -6.44 -13.09 13.28
C SER A 396 -7.21 -13.17 14.60
N GLU A 397 -6.55 -13.05 15.75
CA GLU A 397 -7.18 -13.03 17.06
C GLU A 397 -8.15 -11.85 17.23
N PHE A 398 -7.97 -10.76 16.48
CA PHE A 398 -8.83 -9.58 16.53
C PHE A 398 -9.98 -9.61 15.53
N LEU A 399 -10.07 -10.64 14.68
CA LEU A 399 -10.97 -10.64 13.52
C LEU A 399 -12.44 -10.46 13.90
N ASN A 400 -12.93 -11.20 14.88
CA ASN A 400 -14.35 -11.17 15.25
C ASN A 400 -14.75 -9.81 15.84
N ASP A 401 -13.93 -9.24 16.71
CA ASP A 401 -14.18 -7.93 17.30
C ASP A 401 -14.12 -6.84 16.22
N TYR A 402 -13.18 -6.97 15.29
CA TYR A 402 -13.02 -6.05 14.17
C TYR A 402 -14.24 -6.07 13.24
N LEU A 403 -14.68 -7.24 12.79
CA LEU A 403 -15.82 -7.39 11.87
C LEU A 403 -17.16 -6.93 12.48
N SER A 404 -17.30 -7.02 13.79
CA SER A 404 -18.51 -6.58 14.50
C SER A 404 -18.48 -5.09 14.90
N SER A 405 -17.34 -4.42 14.71
CA SER A 405 -17.16 -3.05 15.16
C SER A 405 -17.96 -2.04 14.32
N THR A 406 -18.66 -1.17 15.02
CA THR A 406 -19.36 0.00 14.46
C THR A 406 -18.63 1.31 14.73
N GLU A 407 -17.41 1.23 15.28
CA GLU A 407 -16.57 2.39 15.53
C GLU A 407 -16.05 2.99 14.22
N TYR A 408 -15.92 4.31 14.21
CA TYR A 408 -15.45 5.05 13.04
C TYR A 408 -13.98 5.41 13.16
N ASN A 409 -13.28 5.33 12.03
CA ASN A 409 -11.96 5.94 11.91
C ASN A 409 -12.06 7.46 11.69
N ARG A 410 -10.91 8.13 11.55
CA ARG A 410 -10.85 9.59 11.35
C ARG A 410 -11.46 10.08 10.05
N VAL A 411 -11.64 9.24 9.05
CA VAL A 411 -12.27 9.60 7.77
C VAL A 411 -13.75 9.24 7.71
N GLY A 412 -14.31 8.71 8.81
CA GLY A 412 -15.75 8.42 8.92
C GLY A 412 -16.19 7.12 8.27
N THR A 413 -15.29 6.13 8.17
CA THR A 413 -15.63 4.76 7.76
C THR A 413 -15.65 3.82 8.94
N SER A 414 -16.46 2.76 8.86
CA SER A 414 -16.64 1.72 9.87
C SER A 414 -16.46 0.35 9.23
N VAL A 415 -16.35 -0.71 10.04
CA VAL A 415 -16.01 -2.06 9.54
C VAL A 415 -17.22 -2.93 9.32
N ALA A 416 -18.15 -3.01 10.28
CA ALA A 416 -19.27 -3.95 10.20
C ALA A 416 -20.08 -3.75 8.90
N PHE A 417 -20.17 -4.78 8.08
CA PHE A 417 -20.80 -4.69 6.75
C PHE A 417 -22.24 -4.20 6.80
N ASP A 418 -23.01 -4.65 7.78
CA ASP A 418 -24.42 -4.26 7.94
C ASP A 418 -24.61 -2.91 8.68
N HIS A 419 -23.50 -2.24 9.02
CA HIS A 419 -23.55 -0.94 9.68
C HIS A 419 -23.78 0.17 8.67
N THR A 420 -25.04 0.59 8.56
CA THR A 420 -25.48 1.60 7.59
C THR A 420 -25.64 3.01 8.17
N ALA A 421 -25.42 3.18 9.47
CA ALA A 421 -25.49 4.50 10.10
C ALA A 421 -24.33 5.37 9.59
N GLU A 422 -24.64 6.59 9.16
CA GLU A 422 -23.60 7.58 8.83
C GLU A 422 -22.88 8.04 10.09
N ALA A 423 -21.57 8.23 9.99
CA ALA A 423 -20.80 8.87 11.05
C ALA A 423 -21.31 10.30 11.26
N LYS A 424 -21.55 10.62 12.52
CA LYS A 424 -21.99 11.97 12.93
C LYS A 424 -20.76 12.84 13.22
N SER A 425 -21.02 14.06 13.64
CA SER A 425 -19.95 14.91 14.16
C SER A 425 -19.43 14.39 15.50
N TYR A 426 -18.16 14.59 15.76
CA TYR A 426 -17.60 14.44 17.10
C TYR A 426 -16.84 15.70 17.51
N THR A 427 -16.81 15.95 18.82
CA THR A 427 -16.08 17.08 19.40
C THR A 427 -14.72 16.60 19.90
N ALA A 428 -13.67 17.28 19.46
CA ALA A 428 -12.32 17.02 19.89
C ALA A 428 -11.76 18.19 20.70
N GLU A 429 -10.98 17.88 21.72
CA GLU A 429 -10.20 18.87 22.44
C GLU A 429 -8.84 19.06 21.79
N TYR A 430 -8.38 20.30 21.75
CA TYR A 430 -7.03 20.62 21.32
C TYR A 430 -6.46 21.76 22.18
N VAL A 431 -5.14 21.88 22.20
CA VAL A 431 -4.48 23.00 22.84
C VAL A 431 -4.14 24.02 21.75
N ASP A 432 -4.64 25.24 21.91
CA ASP A 432 -4.30 26.36 21.04
C ASP A 432 -2.81 26.68 21.16
N GLY A 433 -2.09 26.55 20.08
CA GLY A 433 -0.64 26.76 20.06
C GLY A 433 -0.18 28.19 20.39
N TYR A 434 -1.08 29.18 20.30
CA TYR A 434 -0.78 30.56 20.64
C TYR A 434 -1.02 30.91 22.08
N THR A 435 -2.14 30.43 22.61
CA THR A 435 -2.60 30.84 23.93
C THR A 435 -2.29 29.81 24.99
N GLY A 436 -1.99 28.56 24.59
CA GLY A 436 -1.86 27.44 25.50
C GLY A 436 -3.19 27.00 26.12
N GLU A 437 -4.30 27.59 25.68
CA GLU A 437 -5.62 27.29 26.20
C GLU A 437 -6.19 26.01 25.59
N LYS A 438 -6.92 25.24 26.39
CA LYS A 438 -7.72 24.13 25.87
C LYS A 438 -8.95 24.69 25.17
N LYS A 439 -9.13 24.26 23.92
CA LYS A 439 -10.28 24.59 23.08
C LYS A 439 -10.94 23.32 22.56
N THR A 440 -12.15 23.45 22.12
CA THR A 440 -12.89 22.37 21.48
C THR A 440 -13.19 22.72 20.04
N THR A 441 -13.17 21.73 19.17
CA THR A 441 -13.66 21.84 17.80
C THR A 441 -14.57 20.67 17.48
N THR A 442 -15.55 20.90 16.63
CA THR A 442 -16.45 19.85 16.15
C THR A 442 -16.05 19.48 14.74
N TYR A 443 -15.72 18.22 14.56
CA TYR A 443 -15.46 17.64 13.26
C TYR A 443 -16.72 16.94 12.75
N THR A 444 -17.14 17.29 11.54
CA THR A 444 -18.26 16.64 10.87
C THR A 444 -17.72 15.72 9.78
N TYR A 445 -18.02 14.44 9.90
CA TYR A 445 -17.60 13.47 8.90
C TYR A 445 -18.23 13.77 7.53
N PRO A 446 -17.49 13.63 6.43
CA PRO A 446 -18.04 13.77 5.11
C PRO A 446 -19.09 12.69 4.86
N LYS A 447 -20.18 13.06 4.20
CA LYS A 447 -21.17 12.08 3.75
C LYS A 447 -20.62 11.24 2.61
N ASN A 448 -20.82 9.94 2.71
CA ASN A 448 -20.53 9.06 1.59
C ASN A 448 -21.56 9.31 0.48
N SER A 449 -21.09 9.80 -0.68
CA SER A 449 -21.94 10.07 -1.85
C SER A 449 -21.92 8.93 -2.87
N ILE A 450 -21.03 7.97 -2.73
CA ILE A 450 -20.77 6.92 -3.71
C ILE A 450 -21.59 5.67 -3.39
N TYR A 451 -21.62 5.26 -2.13
CA TYR A 451 -22.35 4.07 -1.68
C TYR A 451 -23.52 4.52 -0.80
N LYS A 452 -24.70 4.52 -1.38
CA LYS A 452 -25.92 4.98 -0.69
C LYS A 452 -26.64 3.90 0.12
N ASN A 453 -26.11 2.70 0.20
CA ASN A 453 -26.68 1.59 0.95
C ASN A 453 -25.60 0.81 1.65
#